data_937455661a11fa9e6c7d33310cdddd69
#
_entry.id   937455661a11fa9e6c7d33310cdddd69
#
_cell.length_a   1.000
_cell.length_b   1.000
_cell.length_c   1.000
_cell.angle_alpha   90.00
_cell.angle_beta   90.00
_cell.angle_gamma   90.00
#
_symmetry.space_group_name_H-M   'P 1'
#
loop_
_entity.id
_entity.type
_entity.pdbx_description
1 polymer ?
#
loop_
_entity_poly.entity_id
_entity_poly.type
_entity_poly.pdbx_seq_one_letter_code
_entity_poly.pdbx_strand_id
1 'polypeptide(L)'
;MSAYVLSCCSTVDLTREKIEARGIKWVPFHYEIDGKEYLDDFGETISYDDFYAAMAKGSSTKTSQVNVGEFYEHFKSIVSEGKDILHISFSSGLSGAYGSAEIAAKTIREEFPERNVIVIDSLCASSGYGLLMDKLADLKESGMGMDELATFALENRLNVHHWFFSTDLHYYVLGGRISKAAGAIGGALKICPVLNMSNEGKLTPREKVRTKKKAIARVVNIMKEHAADGKEYRGKVFICNSACLEDAQAVASMVEEAFPQMDGLVEIFPIGTTIGSHTGPG
;
A
#
# COMPACT_ATOMS: atom_id res chain seq x y z
N MET A 1 -8.94 -29.11 4.49
CA MET A 1 -8.36 -28.05 3.63
C MET A 1 -6.89 -27.95 3.99
N SER A 2 -6.01 -27.84 3.00
CA SER A 2 -4.59 -27.62 3.28
C SER A 2 -4.43 -26.28 4.00
N ALA A 3 -3.45 -26.19 4.92
CA ALA A 3 -3.14 -24.92 5.56
C ALA A 3 -2.52 -23.98 4.51
N TYR A 4 -3.02 -22.76 4.40
CA TYR A 4 -2.46 -21.76 3.49
C TYR A 4 -1.97 -20.52 4.22
N VAL A 5 -1.08 -19.79 3.57
CA VAL A 5 -0.45 -18.58 4.08
C VAL A 5 -0.88 -17.40 3.22
N LEU A 6 -1.29 -16.29 3.85
CA LEU A 6 -1.36 -15.00 3.21
C LEU A 6 0.04 -14.41 3.09
N SER A 7 0.36 -13.86 1.92
CA SER A 7 1.65 -13.24 1.63
C SER A 7 1.46 -11.91 0.91
N CYS A 8 2.37 -10.97 1.17
CA CYS A 8 2.37 -9.64 0.56
C CYS A 8 3.80 -9.12 0.34
N CYS A 9 3.92 -7.90 -0.19
CA CYS A 9 5.17 -7.15 -0.24
C CYS A 9 5.25 -6.14 0.92
N SER A 10 6.45 -5.65 1.26
CA SER A 10 6.65 -4.63 2.30
C SER A 10 5.84 -3.34 2.07
N THR A 11 5.53 -3.02 0.82
CA THR A 11 4.78 -1.83 0.38
C THR A 11 3.31 -1.76 0.82
N VAL A 12 2.90 -2.61 1.78
CA VAL A 12 1.57 -2.58 2.43
C VAL A 12 1.41 -1.42 3.40
N ASP A 13 2.51 -0.80 3.84
CA ASP A 13 2.56 0.28 4.82
C ASP A 13 1.69 0.02 6.07
N LEU A 14 1.72 -1.22 6.56
CA LEU A 14 1.28 -1.61 7.89
C LEU A 14 2.48 -1.68 8.84
N THR A 15 2.25 -1.77 10.13
CA THR A 15 3.37 -2.05 11.03
C THR A 15 3.78 -3.53 10.95
N ARG A 16 5.06 -3.80 11.24
CA ARG A 16 5.57 -5.17 11.27
C ARG A 16 4.80 -6.02 12.29
N GLU A 17 4.53 -5.48 13.47
CA GLU A 17 3.78 -6.16 14.52
C GLU A 17 2.38 -6.57 14.03
N LYS A 18 1.70 -5.69 13.26
CA LYS A 18 0.37 -5.98 12.72
C LYS A 18 0.43 -7.12 11.70
N ILE A 19 1.42 -7.13 10.82
CA ILE A 19 1.63 -8.19 9.82
C ILE A 19 1.94 -9.53 10.50
N GLU A 20 2.85 -9.54 11.46
CA GLU A 20 3.26 -10.75 12.20
C GLU A 20 2.12 -11.30 13.05
N ALA A 21 1.37 -10.44 13.75
CA ALA A 21 0.21 -10.86 14.54
C ALA A 21 -0.89 -11.54 13.70
N ARG A 22 -1.01 -11.14 12.41
CA ARG A 22 -1.93 -11.76 11.44
C ARG A 22 -1.35 -12.99 10.74
N GLY A 23 -0.12 -13.40 11.06
CA GLY A 23 0.55 -14.52 10.40
C GLY A 23 0.74 -14.33 8.90
N ILE A 24 0.81 -13.08 8.44
CA ILE A 24 1.07 -12.73 7.04
C ILE A 24 2.59 -12.83 6.81
N LYS A 25 2.99 -13.52 5.74
CA LYS A 25 4.37 -13.53 5.27
C LYS A 25 4.60 -12.39 4.30
N TRP A 26 5.80 -11.84 4.27
CA TRP A 26 6.10 -10.70 3.40
C TRP A 26 7.47 -10.83 2.76
N VAL A 27 7.63 -10.15 1.62
CA VAL A 27 8.89 -10.05 0.87
C VAL A 27 9.25 -8.57 0.73
N PRO A 28 10.52 -8.18 1.02
CA PRO A 28 10.93 -6.78 0.99
C PRO A 28 11.14 -6.28 -0.44
N PHE A 29 10.72 -5.06 -0.70
CA PHE A 29 11.25 -4.24 -1.78
C PHE A 29 12.63 -3.72 -1.39
N HIS A 30 13.31 -3.04 -2.34
CA HIS A 30 14.59 -2.42 -2.11
C HIS A 30 14.50 -0.91 -2.33
N TYR A 31 15.26 -0.18 -1.56
CA TYR A 31 15.49 1.24 -1.82
C TYR A 31 16.98 1.57 -1.71
N GLU A 32 17.36 2.61 -2.42
CA GLU A 32 18.69 3.19 -2.38
C GLU A 32 18.57 4.60 -1.80
N ILE A 33 19.46 4.96 -0.88
CA ILE A 33 19.65 6.33 -0.41
C ILE A 33 21.11 6.70 -0.56
N ASP A 34 21.39 7.76 -1.32
CA ASP A 34 22.74 8.25 -1.63
C ASP A 34 23.71 7.17 -2.14
N GLY A 35 23.22 6.25 -2.99
CA GLY A 35 24.01 5.19 -3.60
C GLY A 35 24.19 3.93 -2.75
N LYS A 36 23.59 3.88 -1.54
CA LYS A 36 23.61 2.69 -0.69
C LYS A 36 22.24 2.01 -0.70
N GLU A 37 22.25 0.72 -1.00
CA GLU A 37 21.03 -0.11 -1.09
C GLU A 37 20.65 -0.71 0.26
N TYR A 38 19.33 -0.79 0.49
CA TYR A 38 18.69 -1.32 1.70
C TYR A 38 17.43 -2.08 1.35
N LEU A 39 17.00 -2.98 2.25
CA LEU A 39 15.69 -3.61 2.20
C LEU A 39 14.65 -2.70 2.86
N ASP A 40 13.45 -2.68 2.30
CA ASP A 40 12.28 -2.05 2.91
C ASP A 40 11.73 -2.98 4.01
N ASP A 41 12.28 -2.86 5.21
CA ASP A 41 12.13 -3.76 6.36
C ASP A 41 11.27 -3.18 7.49
N PHE A 42 10.32 -2.32 7.14
CA PHE A 42 9.45 -1.60 8.08
C PHE A 42 10.19 -0.64 9.02
N GLY A 43 11.32 -0.10 8.57
CA GLY A 43 12.08 0.92 9.30
C GLY A 43 13.02 0.36 10.37
N GLU A 44 13.34 -0.95 10.33
CA GLU A 44 14.28 -1.55 11.28
C GLU A 44 15.73 -1.15 11.04
N THR A 45 16.17 -1.16 9.77
CA THR A 45 17.55 -0.78 9.42
C THR A 45 17.75 0.74 9.43
N ILE A 46 16.80 1.47 8.86
CA ILE A 46 16.75 2.94 8.91
C ILE A 46 15.35 3.32 9.35
N SER A 47 15.24 4.05 10.46
CA SER A 47 13.95 4.52 10.95
C SER A 47 13.27 5.42 9.90
N TYR A 48 11.95 5.43 9.87
CA TYR A 48 11.21 6.32 8.96
C TYR A 48 11.56 7.79 9.20
N ASP A 49 11.76 8.18 10.45
CA ASP A 49 12.15 9.55 10.80
C ASP A 49 13.52 9.92 10.21
N ASP A 50 14.53 9.03 10.32
CA ASP A 50 15.86 9.25 9.73
C ASP A 50 15.80 9.25 8.20
N PHE A 51 15.01 8.36 7.59
CA PHE A 51 14.81 8.28 6.16
C PHE A 51 14.23 9.60 5.61
N TYR A 52 13.10 10.06 6.16
CA TYR A 52 12.48 11.30 5.72
C TYR A 52 13.30 12.54 6.06
N ALA A 53 14.03 12.54 7.18
CA ALA A 53 14.95 13.62 7.52
C ALA A 53 16.12 13.70 6.51
N ALA A 54 16.63 12.57 6.03
CA ALA A 54 17.66 12.54 4.98
C ALA A 54 17.10 13.09 3.66
N MET A 55 15.91 12.66 3.23
CA MET A 55 15.25 13.19 2.03
C MET A 55 15.02 14.70 2.12
N ALA A 56 14.57 15.20 3.26
CA ALA A 56 14.37 16.63 3.50
C ALA A 56 15.67 17.45 3.42
N LYS A 57 16.83 16.82 3.69
CA LYS A 57 18.17 17.41 3.52
C LYS A 57 18.72 17.27 2.10
N GLY A 58 17.96 16.64 1.19
CA GLY A 58 18.31 16.53 -0.23
C GLY A 58 18.96 15.20 -0.63
N SER A 59 18.93 14.17 0.22
CA SER A 59 19.39 12.83 -0.16
C SER A 59 18.60 12.30 -1.35
N SER A 60 19.30 11.67 -2.29
CA SER A 60 18.70 11.04 -3.45
C SER A 60 18.16 9.65 -3.10
N THR A 61 16.99 9.31 -3.60
CA THR A 61 16.40 7.98 -3.40
C THR A 61 16.04 7.33 -4.72
N LYS A 62 16.16 6.00 -4.77
CA LYS A 62 15.68 5.15 -5.85
C LYS A 62 15.09 3.88 -5.25
N THR A 63 14.30 3.15 -6.01
CA THR A 63 13.74 1.88 -5.59
C THR A 63 13.94 0.82 -6.65
N SER A 64 14.06 -0.43 -6.23
CA SER A 64 13.95 -1.59 -7.08
C SER A 64 12.88 -2.54 -6.56
N GLN A 65 12.18 -3.18 -7.50
CA GLN A 65 11.14 -4.14 -7.16
C GLN A 65 11.75 -5.47 -6.69
N VAL A 66 10.95 -6.27 -6.02
CA VAL A 66 11.24 -7.67 -5.78
C VAL A 66 11.39 -8.39 -7.14
N ASN A 67 12.50 -9.06 -7.34
CA ASN A 67 12.76 -9.80 -8.57
C ASN A 67 12.22 -11.25 -8.51
N VAL A 68 12.29 -11.94 -9.66
CA VAL A 68 11.77 -13.33 -9.79
C VAL A 68 12.46 -14.29 -8.82
N GLY A 69 13.78 -14.17 -8.64
CA GLY A 69 14.54 -15.05 -7.75
C GLY A 69 14.16 -14.86 -6.28
N GLU A 70 13.95 -13.63 -5.85
CA GLU A 70 13.51 -13.32 -4.48
C GLU A 70 12.08 -13.83 -4.20
N PHE A 71 11.16 -13.66 -5.14
CA PHE A 71 9.84 -14.26 -5.02
C PHE A 71 9.89 -15.79 -5.03
N TYR A 72 10.75 -16.38 -5.85
CA TYR A 72 10.94 -17.84 -5.88
C TYR A 72 11.41 -18.34 -4.52
N GLU A 73 12.46 -17.77 -3.92
CA GLU A 73 12.94 -18.17 -2.61
C GLU A 73 11.89 -17.95 -1.51
N HIS A 74 11.16 -16.84 -1.57
CA HIS A 74 10.08 -16.54 -0.65
C HIS A 74 8.96 -17.61 -0.74
N PHE A 75 8.48 -17.93 -1.93
CA PHE A 75 7.43 -18.92 -2.11
C PHE A 75 7.92 -20.33 -1.77
N LYS A 76 9.15 -20.67 -2.18
CA LYS A 76 9.77 -21.96 -1.88
C LYS A 76 9.88 -22.22 -0.38
N SER A 77 10.24 -21.21 0.39
CA SER A 77 10.32 -21.34 1.85
C SER A 77 8.99 -21.76 2.47
N ILE A 78 7.87 -21.26 1.95
CA ILE A 78 6.52 -21.52 2.45
C ILE A 78 6.00 -22.89 1.97
N VAL A 79 6.15 -23.21 0.68
CA VAL A 79 5.65 -24.48 0.14
C VAL A 79 6.44 -25.67 0.67
N SER A 80 7.73 -25.50 0.97
CA SER A 80 8.56 -26.53 1.60
C SER A 80 8.10 -26.90 3.03
N GLU A 81 7.35 -26.01 3.69
CA GLU A 81 6.65 -26.30 4.96
C GLU A 81 5.31 -27.05 4.74
N GLY A 82 4.97 -27.40 3.51
CA GLY A 82 3.70 -28.08 3.18
C GLY A 82 2.48 -27.16 3.14
N LYS A 83 2.67 -25.84 3.01
CA LYS A 83 1.61 -24.82 2.99
C LYS A 83 1.37 -24.30 1.58
N ASP A 84 0.12 -24.00 1.27
CA ASP A 84 -0.28 -23.29 0.05
C ASP A 84 -0.13 -21.79 0.25
N ILE A 85 -0.12 -20.99 -0.85
CA ILE A 85 0.13 -19.57 -0.79
C ILE A 85 -0.97 -18.79 -1.53
N LEU A 86 -1.54 -17.79 -0.87
CA LEU A 86 -2.26 -16.69 -1.51
C LEU A 86 -1.41 -15.42 -1.34
N HIS A 87 -0.71 -15.04 -2.42
CA HIS A 87 0.08 -13.82 -2.48
C HIS A 87 -0.72 -12.70 -3.12
N ILE A 88 -0.92 -11.63 -2.37
CA ILE A 88 -1.48 -10.40 -2.91
C ILE A 88 -0.32 -9.48 -3.23
N SER A 89 -0.17 -9.10 -4.49
CA SER A 89 0.95 -8.28 -4.95
C SER A 89 0.61 -6.79 -4.97
N PHE A 90 1.62 -5.96 -4.80
CA PHE A 90 1.55 -4.52 -5.06
C PHE A 90 1.08 -4.25 -6.50
N SER A 91 0.36 -3.14 -6.72
CA SER A 91 -0.24 -2.80 -8.02
C SER A 91 0.71 -2.93 -9.21
N SER A 92 0.27 -3.67 -10.23
CA SER A 92 0.97 -3.78 -11.52
C SER A 92 1.01 -2.46 -12.29
N GLY A 93 0.13 -1.52 -11.98
CA GLY A 93 0.13 -0.16 -12.54
C GLY A 93 1.28 0.72 -12.05
N LEU A 94 1.98 0.31 -10.96
CA LEU A 94 3.06 1.06 -10.31
C LEU A 94 4.41 0.35 -10.33
N SER A 95 4.42 -0.99 -10.42
CA SER A 95 5.63 -1.81 -10.34
C SER A 95 5.48 -3.09 -11.16
N GLY A 96 6.57 -3.64 -11.66
CA GLY A 96 6.60 -4.96 -12.29
C GLY A 96 6.61 -6.14 -11.30
N ALA A 97 6.51 -5.89 -9.99
CA ALA A 97 6.59 -6.93 -8.96
C ALA A 97 5.54 -8.03 -9.12
N TYR A 98 4.30 -7.68 -9.52
CA TYR A 98 3.26 -8.66 -9.84
C TYR A 98 3.71 -9.65 -10.93
N GLY A 99 4.28 -9.15 -12.02
CA GLY A 99 4.81 -10.00 -13.10
C GLY A 99 5.94 -10.91 -12.64
N SER A 100 6.84 -10.40 -11.79
CA SER A 100 7.91 -11.21 -11.18
C SER A 100 7.35 -12.31 -10.27
N ALA A 101 6.33 -12.00 -9.45
CA ALA A 101 5.66 -12.96 -8.58
C ALA A 101 4.94 -14.06 -9.38
N GLU A 102 4.26 -13.72 -10.49
CA GLU A 102 3.60 -14.70 -11.37
C GLU A 102 4.60 -15.67 -12.01
N ILE A 103 5.75 -15.18 -12.48
CA ILE A 103 6.81 -16.03 -13.04
C ILE A 103 7.35 -16.99 -11.97
N ALA A 104 7.66 -16.49 -10.78
CA ALA A 104 8.13 -17.32 -9.67
C ALA A 104 7.08 -18.35 -9.23
N ALA A 105 5.82 -17.95 -9.13
CA ALA A 105 4.72 -18.84 -8.76
C ALA A 105 4.53 -19.96 -9.79
N LYS A 106 4.71 -19.68 -11.10
CA LYS A 106 4.67 -20.70 -12.14
C LYS A 106 5.77 -21.74 -11.93
N THR A 107 7.01 -21.31 -11.67
CA THR A 107 8.13 -22.24 -11.40
C THR A 107 7.86 -23.07 -10.16
N ILE A 108 7.35 -22.49 -9.09
CA ILE A 108 7.00 -23.20 -7.85
C ILE A 108 5.91 -24.25 -8.10
N ARG A 109 4.86 -23.94 -8.88
CA ARG A 109 3.82 -24.93 -9.23
C ARG A 109 4.35 -26.10 -10.07
N GLU A 110 5.38 -25.90 -10.89
CA GLU A 110 6.05 -26.96 -11.63
C GLU A 110 6.92 -27.85 -10.74
N GLU A 111 7.60 -27.27 -9.75
CA GLU A 111 8.47 -28.01 -8.81
C GLU A 111 7.70 -28.69 -7.67
N PHE A 112 6.58 -28.09 -7.23
CA PHE A 112 5.73 -28.56 -6.13
C PHE A 112 4.28 -28.73 -6.61
N PRO A 113 3.99 -29.70 -7.49
CA PRO A 113 2.67 -29.82 -8.13
C PRO A 113 1.53 -30.14 -7.15
N GLU A 114 1.85 -30.58 -5.92
CA GLU A 114 0.88 -30.80 -4.84
C GLU A 114 0.55 -29.52 -4.06
N ARG A 115 1.23 -28.40 -4.34
CA ARG A 115 1.02 -27.12 -3.68
C ARG A 115 0.27 -26.15 -4.59
N ASN A 116 -0.63 -25.37 -3.99
CA ASN A 116 -1.33 -24.34 -4.70
C ASN A 116 -0.72 -22.96 -4.35
N VAL A 117 -0.33 -22.21 -5.39
CA VAL A 117 0.22 -20.84 -5.26
C VAL A 117 -0.59 -19.92 -6.17
N ILE A 118 -1.37 -19.05 -5.56
CA ILE A 118 -2.19 -18.05 -6.25
C ILE A 118 -1.56 -16.68 -6.02
N VAL A 119 -1.36 -15.92 -7.10
CA VAL A 119 -0.88 -14.53 -7.08
C VAL A 119 -1.98 -13.61 -7.60
N ILE A 120 -2.28 -12.55 -6.87
CA ILE A 120 -3.30 -11.57 -7.24
C ILE A 120 -2.70 -10.18 -7.31
N ASP A 121 -2.92 -9.49 -8.42
CA ASP A 121 -2.67 -8.05 -8.51
C ASP A 121 -3.71 -7.29 -7.69
N SER A 122 -3.27 -6.63 -6.63
CA SER A 122 -4.18 -5.87 -5.77
C SER A 122 -4.78 -4.64 -6.44
N LEU A 123 -4.09 -4.07 -7.43
CA LEU A 123 -4.34 -2.72 -7.96
C LEU A 123 -4.33 -1.63 -6.88
N CYS A 124 -3.74 -1.94 -5.73
CA CYS A 124 -3.68 -1.11 -4.53
C CYS A 124 -2.22 -0.71 -4.22
N ALA A 125 -2.07 0.30 -3.37
CA ALA A 125 -0.78 0.77 -2.88
C ALA A 125 -0.88 1.23 -1.42
N SER A 126 0.27 1.21 -0.70
CA SER A 126 0.39 1.76 0.65
C SER A 126 -0.69 1.21 1.61
N SER A 127 -1.21 2.03 2.53
CA SER A 127 -2.22 1.60 3.50
C SER A 127 -3.53 1.09 2.87
N GLY A 128 -3.86 1.45 1.63
CA GLY A 128 -4.99 0.82 0.93
C GLY A 128 -4.71 -0.63 0.54
N TYR A 129 -3.47 -0.94 0.16
CA TYR A 129 -3.03 -2.32 0.00
C TYR A 129 -3.01 -3.04 1.36
N GLY A 130 -2.55 -2.37 2.40
CA GLY A 130 -2.61 -2.87 3.78
C GLY A 130 -4.04 -3.15 4.26
N LEU A 131 -4.99 -2.27 3.93
CA LEU A 131 -6.41 -2.44 4.25
C LEU A 131 -7.00 -3.70 3.59
N LEU A 132 -6.67 -3.93 2.31
CA LEU A 132 -7.08 -5.16 1.62
C LEU A 132 -6.49 -6.39 2.33
N MET A 133 -5.20 -6.38 2.64
CA MET A 133 -4.53 -7.48 3.34
C MET A 133 -5.13 -7.76 4.71
N ASP A 134 -5.40 -6.73 5.50
CA ASP A 134 -5.99 -6.85 6.83
C ASP A 134 -7.43 -7.39 6.76
N LYS A 135 -8.21 -6.98 5.74
CA LYS A 135 -9.54 -7.54 5.48
C LYS A 135 -9.49 -9.01 5.08
N LEU A 136 -8.54 -9.39 4.24
CA LEU A 136 -8.34 -10.79 3.87
C LEU A 136 -7.90 -11.65 5.07
N ALA A 137 -7.11 -11.08 5.98
CA ALA A 137 -6.75 -11.76 7.21
C ALA A 137 -7.97 -12.02 8.12
N ASP A 138 -8.88 -11.03 8.28
CA ASP A 138 -10.14 -11.23 9.03
C ASP A 138 -10.97 -12.38 8.45
N LEU A 139 -11.11 -12.44 7.12
CA LEU A 139 -11.88 -13.49 6.45
C LEU A 139 -11.22 -14.86 6.60
N LYS A 140 -9.90 -14.93 6.49
CA LYS A 140 -9.13 -16.13 6.76
C LYS A 140 -9.32 -16.61 8.21
N GLU A 141 -9.23 -15.71 9.18
CA GLU A 141 -9.45 -16.01 10.61
C GLU A 141 -10.90 -16.50 10.87
N SER A 142 -11.87 -16.01 10.09
CA SER A 142 -13.26 -16.52 10.14
C SER A 142 -13.46 -17.87 9.48
N GLY A 143 -12.39 -18.47 8.90
CA GLY A 143 -12.42 -19.81 8.33
C GLY A 143 -12.61 -19.88 6.81
N MET A 144 -12.55 -18.75 6.10
CA MET A 144 -12.68 -18.71 4.62
C MET A 144 -11.55 -19.51 3.96
N GLY A 145 -11.90 -20.35 2.98
CA GLY A 145 -10.96 -21.13 2.20
C GLY A 145 -10.13 -20.27 1.23
N MET A 146 -8.97 -20.78 0.80
CA MET A 146 -8.04 -20.01 -0.03
C MET A 146 -8.65 -19.57 -1.36
N ASP A 147 -9.37 -20.44 -2.07
CA ASP A 147 -9.98 -20.14 -3.36
C ASP A 147 -11.11 -19.11 -3.23
N GLU A 148 -11.91 -19.24 -2.17
CA GLU A 148 -12.97 -18.26 -1.85
C GLU A 148 -12.35 -16.90 -1.51
N LEU A 149 -11.26 -16.90 -0.75
CA LEU A 149 -10.55 -15.68 -0.38
C LEU A 149 -9.88 -15.01 -1.59
N ALA A 150 -9.33 -15.80 -2.51
CA ALA A 150 -8.79 -15.32 -3.77
C ALA A 150 -9.89 -14.67 -4.63
N THR A 151 -11.05 -15.31 -4.74
CA THR A 151 -12.22 -14.78 -5.44
C THR A 151 -12.67 -13.47 -4.80
N PHE A 152 -12.82 -13.44 -3.47
CA PHE A 152 -13.15 -12.22 -2.74
C PHE A 152 -12.17 -11.07 -3.01
N ALA A 153 -10.86 -11.36 -3.00
CA ALA A 153 -9.85 -10.35 -3.28
C ALA A 153 -10.00 -9.76 -4.70
N LEU A 154 -10.21 -10.59 -5.72
CA LEU A 154 -10.40 -10.16 -7.10
C LEU A 154 -11.65 -9.30 -7.28
N GLU A 155 -12.76 -9.69 -6.67
CA GLU A 155 -14.03 -8.98 -6.79
C GLU A 155 -14.07 -7.66 -6.01
N ASN A 156 -13.31 -7.57 -4.90
CA ASN A 156 -13.39 -6.44 -3.98
C ASN A 156 -12.18 -5.49 -4.00
N ARG A 157 -11.08 -5.80 -4.70
CA ARG A 157 -9.90 -4.93 -4.74
C ARG A 157 -10.19 -3.50 -5.21
N LEU A 158 -11.17 -3.30 -6.08
CA LEU A 158 -11.58 -1.97 -6.54
C LEU A 158 -12.56 -1.26 -5.61
N ASN A 159 -13.11 -1.98 -4.62
CA ASN A 159 -13.94 -1.40 -3.56
C ASN A 159 -13.08 -0.77 -2.43
N VAL A 160 -11.75 -0.96 -2.47
CA VAL A 160 -10.82 -0.25 -1.59
C VAL A 160 -10.53 1.12 -2.21
N HIS A 161 -11.16 2.15 -1.67
CA HIS A 161 -10.99 3.52 -2.15
C HIS A 161 -9.69 4.13 -1.62
N HIS A 162 -8.80 4.55 -2.52
CA HIS A 162 -7.57 5.23 -2.18
C HIS A 162 -7.68 6.69 -2.59
N TRP A 163 -7.73 7.60 -1.61
CA TRP A 163 -7.72 9.04 -1.85
C TRP A 163 -6.62 9.69 -1.02
N PHE A 164 -5.83 10.52 -1.64
CA PHE A 164 -4.72 11.17 -0.97
C PHE A 164 -4.47 12.56 -1.57
N PHE A 165 -3.75 13.38 -0.85
CA PHE A 165 -3.26 14.66 -1.33
C PHE A 165 -1.76 14.76 -1.06
N SER A 166 -1.09 15.62 -1.80
CA SER A 166 0.31 15.96 -1.57
C SER A 166 0.50 17.47 -1.73
N THR A 167 1.51 18.00 -1.04
CA THR A 167 1.90 19.42 -1.19
C THR A 167 2.87 19.61 -2.34
N ASP A 168 3.57 18.55 -2.75
CA ASP A 168 4.51 18.53 -3.87
C ASP A 168 4.41 17.19 -4.62
N LEU A 169 4.40 17.25 -5.95
CA LEU A 169 4.41 16.08 -6.82
C LEU A 169 5.80 15.80 -7.40
N HIS A 170 6.83 16.50 -6.94
CA HIS A 170 8.20 16.36 -7.46
C HIS A 170 8.70 14.90 -7.42
N TYR A 171 8.62 14.26 -6.26
CA TYR A 171 9.07 12.87 -6.08
C TYR A 171 8.25 11.88 -6.91
N TYR A 172 6.94 12.08 -7.05
CA TYR A 172 6.07 11.24 -7.89
C TYR A 172 6.47 11.29 -9.37
N VAL A 173 6.85 12.49 -9.85
CA VAL A 173 7.33 12.70 -11.24
C VAL A 173 8.73 12.15 -11.40
N LEU A 174 9.63 12.40 -10.45
CA LEU A 174 11.01 11.90 -10.46
C LEU A 174 11.03 10.38 -10.53
N GLY A 175 10.19 9.72 -9.72
CA GLY A 175 10.02 8.28 -9.71
C GLY A 175 9.22 7.72 -10.91
N GLY A 176 8.65 8.57 -11.75
CA GLY A 176 7.90 8.15 -12.95
C GLY A 176 6.51 7.55 -12.68
N ARG A 177 5.94 7.69 -11.46
CA ARG A 177 4.61 7.18 -11.09
C ARG A 177 3.51 8.16 -11.45
N ILE A 178 3.87 9.41 -11.71
CA ILE A 178 3.01 10.44 -12.31
C ILE A 178 3.75 11.06 -13.51
N SER A 179 3.06 11.31 -14.62
CA SER A 179 3.68 11.94 -15.78
C SER A 179 4.09 13.38 -15.50
N LYS A 180 5.12 13.89 -16.19
CA LYS A 180 5.56 15.29 -16.08
C LYS A 180 4.43 16.29 -16.32
N ALA A 181 3.53 16.00 -17.27
CA ALA A 181 2.38 16.85 -17.57
C ALA A 181 1.38 16.89 -16.41
N ALA A 182 1.14 15.75 -15.76
CA ALA A 182 0.28 15.67 -14.58
C ALA A 182 0.95 16.29 -13.34
N GLY A 183 2.27 16.16 -13.19
CA GLY A 183 3.03 16.76 -12.09
C GLY A 183 3.13 18.28 -12.16
N ALA A 184 3.08 18.88 -13.34
CA ALA A 184 3.04 20.33 -13.51
C ALA A 184 1.81 21.01 -12.84
N ILE A 185 0.81 20.21 -12.46
CA ILE A 185 -0.37 20.67 -11.73
C ILE A 185 -0.03 21.15 -10.31
N GLY A 186 0.97 20.52 -9.64
CA GLY A 186 1.37 20.85 -8.27
C GLY A 186 2.33 22.03 -8.13
N GLY A 187 2.93 22.50 -9.22
CA GLY A 187 3.94 23.59 -9.21
C GLY A 187 3.42 25.00 -8.93
N ALA A 188 2.11 25.19 -8.80
CA ALA A 188 1.53 26.51 -8.49
C ALA A 188 1.41 26.70 -6.97
N LEU A 189 1.84 27.87 -6.49
CA LEU A 189 1.89 28.24 -5.07
C LEU A 189 0.57 27.89 -4.33
N LYS A 190 0.66 27.11 -3.27
CA LYS A 190 -0.46 26.70 -2.40
C LYS A 190 -1.51 25.77 -3.03
N ILE A 191 -1.22 25.10 -4.14
CA ILE A 191 -2.10 24.05 -4.66
C ILE A 191 -1.68 22.71 -4.04
N CYS A 192 -2.66 22.00 -3.47
CA CYS A 192 -2.54 20.62 -3.01
C CYS A 192 -3.39 19.77 -3.96
N PRO A 193 -2.80 19.07 -4.93
CA PRO A 193 -3.55 18.12 -5.75
C PRO A 193 -4.14 17.00 -4.89
N VAL A 194 -5.38 16.64 -5.18
CA VAL A 194 -6.02 15.44 -4.67
C VAL A 194 -5.98 14.38 -5.76
N LEU A 195 -5.52 13.21 -5.37
CA LEU A 195 -5.28 12.08 -6.27
C LEU A 195 -6.02 10.84 -5.75
N ASN A 196 -6.17 9.88 -6.66
CA ASN A 196 -6.60 8.52 -6.27
C ASN A 196 -5.85 7.45 -7.04
N MET A 197 -6.07 6.18 -6.65
CA MET A 197 -5.76 5.04 -7.51
C MET A 197 -6.87 4.88 -8.55
N SER A 198 -6.49 4.75 -9.83
CA SER A 198 -7.44 4.39 -10.88
C SER A 198 -7.78 2.89 -10.85
N ASN A 199 -8.79 2.48 -11.62
CA ASN A 199 -9.15 1.06 -11.76
C ASN A 199 -8.03 0.21 -12.41
N GLU A 200 -7.06 0.86 -13.07
CA GLU A 200 -5.84 0.23 -13.62
C GLU A 200 -4.68 0.22 -12.61
N GLY A 201 -4.93 0.59 -11.36
CA GLY A 201 -3.91 0.61 -10.29
C GLY A 201 -2.85 1.69 -10.47
N LYS A 202 -3.18 2.84 -11.09
CA LYS A 202 -2.26 3.96 -11.33
C LYS A 202 -2.63 5.18 -10.50
N LEU A 203 -1.62 5.97 -10.12
CA LEU A 203 -1.84 7.26 -9.45
C LEU A 203 -2.41 8.26 -10.44
N THR A 204 -3.56 8.83 -10.12
CA THR A 204 -4.28 9.73 -11.02
C THR A 204 -4.67 11.02 -10.29
N PRO A 205 -4.14 12.20 -10.70
CA PRO A 205 -4.62 13.47 -10.22
C PRO A 205 -6.09 13.71 -10.62
N ARG A 206 -6.91 14.08 -9.65
CA ARG A 206 -8.35 14.30 -9.84
C ARG A 206 -8.76 15.75 -9.67
N GLU A 207 -8.25 16.42 -8.63
CA GLU A 207 -8.66 17.77 -8.28
C GLU A 207 -7.47 18.65 -7.91
N LYS A 208 -7.62 19.95 -8.13
CA LYS A 208 -6.68 21.00 -7.69
C LYS A 208 -7.31 21.75 -6.53
N VAL A 209 -6.86 21.46 -5.32
CA VAL A 209 -7.39 22.10 -4.13
C VAL A 209 -6.42 23.17 -3.63
N ARG A 210 -6.93 24.37 -3.33
CA ARG A 210 -6.10 25.42 -2.72
C ARG A 210 -6.01 25.18 -1.22
N THR A 211 -4.80 25.12 -0.70
CA THR A 211 -4.42 24.94 0.70
C THR A 211 -4.61 23.51 1.23
N LYS A 212 -3.66 23.09 2.07
CA LYS A 212 -3.69 21.79 2.75
C LYS A 212 -4.97 21.56 3.58
N LYS A 213 -5.41 22.57 4.34
CA LYS A 213 -6.66 22.51 5.12
C LYS A 213 -7.89 22.16 4.27
N LYS A 214 -7.99 22.71 3.07
CA LYS A 214 -9.10 22.39 2.15
C LYS A 214 -8.93 21.00 1.53
N ALA A 215 -7.69 20.54 1.29
CA ALA A 215 -7.43 19.20 0.79
C ALA A 215 -7.82 18.14 1.84
N ILE A 216 -7.47 18.34 3.10
CA ILE A 216 -7.91 17.51 4.24
C ILE A 216 -9.45 17.39 4.26
N ALA A 217 -10.15 18.53 4.24
CA ALA A 217 -11.62 18.52 4.22
C ALA A 217 -12.18 17.83 2.97
N ARG A 218 -11.49 17.97 1.82
CA ARG A 218 -11.96 17.37 0.57
C ARG A 218 -11.87 15.85 0.58
N VAL A 219 -10.77 15.25 1.08
CA VAL A 219 -10.65 13.78 1.14
C VAL A 219 -11.69 13.18 2.07
N VAL A 220 -12.03 13.84 3.17
CA VAL A 220 -13.12 13.40 4.07
C VAL A 220 -14.49 13.52 3.37
N ASN A 221 -14.73 14.59 2.62
CA ASN A 221 -15.97 14.71 1.85
C ASN A 221 -16.09 13.63 0.75
N ILE A 222 -14.98 13.29 0.10
CA ILE A 222 -14.95 12.20 -0.88
C ILE A 222 -15.32 10.87 -0.18
N MET A 223 -14.82 10.61 1.02
CA MET A 223 -15.25 9.43 1.79
C MET A 223 -16.75 9.45 2.05
N LYS A 224 -17.36 10.61 2.40
CA LYS A 224 -18.82 10.72 2.57
C LYS A 224 -19.62 10.43 1.28
N GLU A 225 -19.01 10.73 0.13
CA GLU A 225 -19.62 10.49 -1.19
C GLU A 225 -19.58 9.00 -1.59
N HIS A 226 -18.59 8.23 -1.10
CA HIS A 226 -18.29 6.88 -1.58
C HIS A 226 -18.43 5.77 -0.52
N ALA A 227 -18.48 6.11 0.77
CA ALA A 227 -18.59 5.10 1.81
C ALA A 227 -19.86 4.26 1.66
N ALA A 228 -19.71 2.94 1.73
CA ALA A 228 -20.83 2.03 1.79
C ALA A 228 -21.71 2.40 3.01
N ASP A 229 -23.02 2.33 2.87
CA ASP A 229 -23.99 2.71 3.91
C ASP A 229 -23.90 4.20 4.37
N GLY A 230 -23.23 5.05 3.58
CA GLY A 230 -23.12 6.49 3.85
C GLY A 230 -22.54 6.77 5.25
N LYS A 231 -23.26 7.55 6.08
CA LYS A 231 -22.83 7.92 7.43
C LYS A 231 -22.83 6.76 8.44
N GLU A 232 -23.51 5.67 8.12
CA GLU A 232 -23.56 4.46 8.95
C GLU A 232 -22.41 3.49 8.67
N TYR A 233 -21.42 3.92 7.88
CA TYR A 233 -20.24 3.13 7.57
C TYR A 233 -19.55 2.63 8.84
N ARG A 234 -19.23 1.33 8.85
CA ARG A 234 -18.61 0.62 9.98
C ARG A 234 -17.39 -0.22 9.54
N GLY A 235 -16.90 0.04 8.34
CA GLY A 235 -15.72 -0.66 7.81
C GLY A 235 -14.42 -0.10 8.38
N LYS A 236 -13.30 -0.63 7.93
CA LYS A 236 -11.97 -0.15 8.33
C LYS A 236 -11.60 1.13 7.58
N VAL A 237 -10.88 2.02 8.24
CA VAL A 237 -10.30 3.24 7.65
C VAL A 237 -8.83 3.31 8.03
N PHE A 238 -7.96 3.25 7.04
CA PHE A 238 -6.52 3.38 7.22
C PHE A 238 -6.03 4.69 6.61
N ILE A 239 -5.24 5.42 7.36
CA ILE A 239 -4.60 6.66 6.93
C ILE A 239 -3.10 6.44 6.97
N CYS A 240 -2.41 6.76 5.89
CA CYS A 240 -0.95 6.75 5.88
C CYS A 240 -0.38 8.15 5.69
N ASN A 241 0.84 8.36 6.19
CA ASN A 241 1.50 9.65 6.11
C ASN A 241 3.02 9.51 5.90
N SER A 242 3.61 10.48 5.19
CA SER A 242 5.04 10.59 4.92
C SER A 242 5.67 11.69 5.78
N ALA A 243 5.92 11.40 7.07
CA ALA A 243 6.43 12.34 8.07
C ALA A 243 5.56 13.61 8.26
N CYS A 244 4.23 13.46 8.17
CA CYS A 244 3.26 14.53 8.39
C CYS A 244 2.10 14.07 9.31
N LEU A 245 2.45 13.53 10.47
CA LEU A 245 1.51 12.91 11.41
C LEU A 245 0.38 13.85 11.84
N GLU A 246 0.66 15.14 12.05
CA GLU A 246 -0.35 16.13 12.41
C GLU A 246 -1.46 16.26 11.34
N ASP A 247 -1.10 16.22 10.07
CA ASP A 247 -2.07 16.23 8.98
C ASP A 247 -2.91 14.95 8.96
N ALA A 248 -2.28 13.79 9.19
CA ALA A 248 -2.98 12.51 9.28
C ALA A 248 -3.96 12.49 10.46
N GLN A 249 -3.56 13.01 11.62
CA GLN A 249 -4.42 13.16 12.80
C GLN A 249 -5.59 14.11 12.52
N ALA A 250 -5.36 15.20 11.80
CA ALA A 250 -6.44 16.10 11.38
C ALA A 250 -7.46 15.41 10.46
N VAL A 251 -6.99 14.56 9.52
CA VAL A 251 -7.88 13.73 8.69
C VAL A 251 -8.65 12.75 9.56
N ALA A 252 -7.98 12.02 10.46
CA ALA A 252 -8.61 11.05 11.35
C ALA A 252 -9.74 11.67 12.17
N SER A 253 -9.46 12.78 12.87
CA SER A 253 -10.46 13.50 13.67
C SER A 253 -11.67 13.93 12.84
N MET A 254 -11.46 14.41 11.61
CA MET A 254 -12.58 14.79 10.72
C MET A 254 -13.35 13.57 10.19
N VAL A 255 -12.70 12.43 10.00
CA VAL A 255 -13.38 11.17 9.64
C VAL A 255 -14.26 10.71 10.79
N GLU A 256 -13.75 10.67 12.03
CA GLU A 256 -14.47 10.26 13.23
C GLU A 256 -15.67 11.19 13.51
N GLU A 257 -15.50 12.51 13.35
CA GLU A 257 -16.61 13.47 13.43
C GLU A 257 -17.70 13.22 12.36
N ALA A 258 -17.28 12.88 11.14
CA ALA A 258 -18.19 12.66 10.01
C ALA A 258 -18.90 11.30 10.06
N PHE A 259 -18.26 10.31 10.67
CA PHE A 259 -18.73 8.92 10.80
C PHE A 259 -18.68 8.50 12.27
N PRO A 260 -19.68 8.81 13.07
CA PRO A 260 -19.67 8.57 14.52
C PRO A 260 -19.47 7.11 14.93
N GLN A 261 -19.71 6.17 14.02
CA GLN A 261 -19.45 4.74 14.25
C GLN A 261 -17.98 4.39 14.19
N MET A 262 -17.12 5.33 13.74
CA MET A 262 -15.68 5.15 13.55
C MET A 262 -14.83 5.82 14.65
N ASP A 263 -15.44 6.40 15.69
CA ASP A 263 -14.71 7.02 16.81
C ASP A 263 -13.74 6.02 17.45
N GLY A 264 -12.45 6.37 17.47
CA GLY A 264 -11.36 5.52 17.95
C GLY A 264 -11.03 4.30 17.08
N LEU A 265 -11.60 4.19 15.87
CA LEU A 265 -11.41 3.04 14.96
C LEU A 265 -10.61 3.38 13.70
N VAL A 266 -10.16 4.62 13.51
CA VAL A 266 -9.31 5.05 12.41
C VAL A 266 -7.86 4.72 12.76
N GLU A 267 -7.19 3.96 11.90
CA GLU A 267 -5.79 3.59 12.11
C GLU A 267 -4.87 4.46 11.25
N ILE A 268 -3.76 4.94 11.85
CA ILE A 268 -2.76 5.78 11.17
C ILE A 268 -1.45 4.99 11.07
N PHE A 269 -0.86 4.96 9.88
CA PHE A 269 0.39 4.26 9.59
C PHE A 269 1.43 5.20 8.97
N PRO A 270 2.73 4.96 9.18
CA PRO A 270 3.77 5.62 8.40
C PRO A 270 3.79 5.05 6.97
N ILE A 271 4.16 5.87 5.99
CA ILE A 271 4.51 5.40 4.66
C ILE A 271 5.95 4.86 4.70
N GLY A 272 6.14 3.63 4.23
CA GLY A 272 7.43 2.95 4.19
C GLY A 272 8.42 3.54 3.19
N THR A 273 9.67 3.10 3.26
CA THR A 273 10.80 3.68 2.52
C THR A 273 10.66 3.54 1.00
N THR A 274 10.08 2.44 0.51
CA THR A 274 9.83 2.25 -0.93
C THR A 274 8.81 3.25 -1.46
N ILE A 275 7.64 3.34 -0.85
CA ILE A 275 6.60 4.30 -1.24
C ILE A 275 7.10 5.73 -0.99
N GLY A 276 7.72 5.97 0.18
CA GLY A 276 8.28 7.25 0.58
C GLY A 276 9.29 7.83 -0.40
N SER A 277 10.12 6.98 -1.03
CA SER A 277 11.05 7.39 -2.10
C SER A 277 10.33 8.03 -3.30
N HIS A 278 9.05 7.74 -3.50
CA HIS A 278 8.24 8.25 -4.61
C HIS A 278 7.23 9.32 -4.19
N THR A 279 6.95 9.46 -2.89
CA THR A 279 6.02 10.48 -2.38
C THR A 279 6.75 11.69 -1.80
N GLY A 280 7.94 11.48 -1.27
CA GLY A 280 8.67 12.48 -0.50
C GLY A 280 8.05 12.72 0.88
N PRO A 281 8.67 13.57 1.71
CA PRO A 281 8.10 13.99 2.99
C PRO A 281 6.96 15.00 2.80
N GLY A 282 5.87 14.90 3.59
CA GLY A 282 4.76 15.87 3.68
C GLY A 282 3.53 15.62 2.86
#